data_a48465b902aa08cc8f853f3d7df7ccf3
#
_entry.id   a48465b902aa08cc8f853f3d7df7ccf3
#
_cell.length_a   1.000
_cell.length_b   1.000
_cell.length_c   1.000
_cell.angle_alpha   90.00
_cell.angle_beta   90.00
_cell.angle_gamma   90.00
#
_symmetry.space_group_name_H-M   'P 1'
#
loop_
_entity.id
_entity.type
_entity.pdbx_description
1 polymer ?
#
loop_
_entity_poly.entity_id
_entity_poly.type
_entity_poly.pdbx_seq_one_letter_code
_entity_poly.pdbx_strand_id
1 'polypeptide(L)'
;YNGMHVESISFHNPYYHVELMTDYRRDQLSYQYDQDQDGRFFIRCSNCNDPDTEADYYIVHFTLAMDLIPDGNVYLNGELYNNVLDEKSKMGYNPETHQYEKSVLLKQGSYNYQYLFVPNGQTVGQTGPIEGNFFQTENEYSIYVYYCPMGARYDRLIGVTSIRNTMPVL
;
A
#
# COMPACT_ATOMS: atom_id res chain seq x y z
N TYR A 1 7.74 16.34 -0.80
CA TYR A 1 6.46 15.89 -1.32
C TYR A 1 5.43 16.92 -0.92
N ASN A 2 4.88 17.59 -1.88
CA ASN A 2 3.79 18.52 -1.69
C ASN A 2 2.58 17.67 -1.35
N GLY A 3 1.82 17.98 -0.32
CA GLY A 3 0.65 17.23 0.10
C GLY A 3 -0.48 17.15 -0.94
N MET A 4 -0.15 16.74 -2.16
CA MET A 4 -1.05 16.68 -3.32
C MET A 4 -2.18 15.66 -3.17
N HIS A 5 -2.03 14.71 -2.23
CA HIS A 5 -3.06 13.71 -1.93
C HIS A 5 -3.75 13.93 -0.58
N VAL A 6 -3.47 15.04 0.10
CA VAL A 6 -4.12 15.39 1.37
C VAL A 6 -5.22 16.40 1.10
N GLU A 7 -6.45 16.04 1.46
CA GLU A 7 -7.61 16.92 1.36
C GLU A 7 -7.68 17.88 2.55
N SER A 8 -7.52 17.35 3.77
CA SER A 8 -7.57 18.16 4.98
C SER A 8 -6.78 17.56 6.14
N ILE A 9 -6.41 18.40 7.09
CA ILE A 9 -5.79 18.02 8.36
C ILE A 9 -6.57 18.67 9.48
N SER A 10 -7.00 17.89 10.47
CA SER A 10 -7.71 18.34 11.65
C SER A 10 -7.04 17.78 12.92
N PHE A 11 -7.19 18.49 14.05
CA PHE A 11 -6.69 18.00 15.32
C PHE A 11 -7.84 17.49 16.20
N HIS A 12 -7.79 16.23 16.57
CA HIS A 12 -8.68 15.60 17.55
C HIS A 12 -7.83 14.91 18.61
N ASN A 13 -7.76 15.53 19.79
CA ASN A 13 -6.89 15.06 20.88
C ASN A 13 -6.98 13.53 21.09
N PRO A 14 -5.87 12.76 21.07
CA PRO A 14 -4.48 13.24 21.12
C PRO A 14 -3.78 13.31 19.73
N TYR A 15 -4.44 12.97 18.63
CA TYR A 15 -3.80 12.87 17.32
C TYR A 15 -4.32 13.89 16.31
N TYR A 16 -3.49 14.20 15.36
CA TYR A 16 -3.92 14.81 14.11
C TYR A 16 -4.55 13.76 13.21
N HIS A 17 -5.63 14.13 12.52
CA HIS A 17 -6.30 13.34 11.51
C HIS A 17 -5.99 13.93 10.14
N VAL A 18 -5.62 13.08 9.21
CA VAL A 18 -5.31 13.43 7.83
C VAL A 18 -6.31 12.72 6.93
N GLU A 19 -7.17 13.50 6.29
CA GLU A 19 -8.05 13.01 5.24
C GLU A 19 -7.29 13.01 3.92
N LEU A 20 -7.14 11.86 3.30
CA LEU A 20 -6.62 11.78 1.95
C LEU A 20 -7.72 12.09 0.93
N MET A 21 -7.33 12.58 -0.23
CA MET A 21 -8.27 12.67 -1.35
C MET A 21 -8.85 11.30 -1.64
N THR A 22 -10.14 11.28 -1.96
CA THR A 22 -10.85 10.03 -2.29
C THR A 22 -10.23 9.39 -3.54
N ASP A 23 -9.82 8.13 -3.39
CA ASP A 23 -9.37 7.30 -4.50
C ASP A 23 -10.55 6.71 -5.28
N TYR A 24 -10.32 6.44 -6.56
CA TYR A 24 -11.28 5.85 -7.48
C TYR A 24 -10.67 4.63 -8.16
N ARG A 25 -11.53 3.74 -8.64
CA ARG A 25 -11.11 2.60 -9.46
C ARG A 25 -10.30 3.06 -10.66
N ARG A 26 -9.18 2.40 -10.90
CA ARG A 26 -8.26 2.68 -12.01
C ARG A 26 -8.29 1.64 -13.13
N ASP A 27 -9.00 0.53 -12.92
CA ASP A 27 -9.11 -0.59 -13.86
C ASP A 27 -9.67 -0.22 -15.26
N GLN A 28 -10.42 0.90 -15.34
CA GLN A 28 -11.00 1.42 -16.58
C GLN A 28 -10.32 2.70 -17.09
N LEU A 29 -9.29 3.18 -16.42
CA LEU A 29 -8.55 4.38 -16.80
C LEU A 29 -7.34 4.02 -17.65
N SER A 30 -6.80 5.04 -18.35
CA SER A 30 -5.51 4.89 -19.01
C SER A 30 -4.41 4.78 -17.98
N TYR A 31 -3.37 3.97 -18.29
CA TYR A 31 -2.18 3.89 -17.47
C TYR A 31 -1.54 5.27 -17.29
N GLN A 32 -1.25 5.61 -16.05
CA GLN A 32 -0.49 6.81 -15.68
C GLN A 32 0.75 6.37 -14.92
N TYR A 33 1.90 6.83 -15.38
CA TYR A 33 3.16 6.63 -14.68
C TYR A 33 3.40 7.78 -13.71
N ASP A 34 3.71 7.45 -12.48
CA ASP A 34 4.29 8.37 -11.50
C ASP A 34 5.46 7.69 -10.80
N GLN A 35 6.47 8.49 -10.44
CA GLN A 35 7.62 7.95 -9.74
C GLN A 35 7.24 7.68 -8.28
N ASP A 36 7.37 6.45 -7.89
CA ASP A 36 7.07 5.99 -6.54
C ASP A 36 8.33 5.56 -5.76
N GLN A 37 8.16 4.90 -4.60
CA GLN A 37 9.24 4.35 -3.78
C GLN A 37 9.33 2.82 -3.92
N ASP A 38 8.96 2.25 -5.04
CA ASP A 38 8.93 0.79 -5.28
C ASP A 38 8.08 0.04 -4.21
N GLY A 39 6.91 0.59 -3.85
CA GLY A 39 5.99 0.01 -2.87
C GLY A 39 6.40 0.20 -1.40
N ARG A 40 7.47 0.94 -1.14
CA ARG A 40 8.03 1.17 0.20
C ARG A 40 7.46 2.43 0.85
N PHE A 41 7.97 2.75 2.04
CA PHE A 41 7.76 4.04 2.69
C PHE A 41 9.08 4.61 3.21
N PHE A 42 9.08 5.91 3.49
CA PHE A 42 10.13 6.53 4.27
C PHE A 42 9.55 7.57 5.23
N ILE A 43 10.12 7.62 6.42
CA ILE A 43 9.73 8.58 7.44
C ILE A 43 10.41 9.92 7.16
N ARG A 44 9.65 11.00 7.20
CA ARG A 44 10.16 12.35 6.97
C ARG A 44 9.38 13.38 7.77
N CYS A 45 10.08 14.26 8.44
CA CYS A 45 9.53 15.49 8.99
C CYS A 45 10.37 16.70 8.58
N SER A 46 9.73 17.85 8.45
CA SER A 46 10.38 19.06 7.95
C SER A 46 11.19 19.81 9.03
N ASN A 47 10.83 19.64 10.31
CA ASN A 47 11.36 20.39 11.43
C ASN A 47 11.97 19.50 12.52
N CYS A 48 12.52 18.34 12.13
CA CYS A 48 13.18 17.41 13.04
C CYS A 48 14.63 17.18 12.63
N ASN A 49 15.47 16.81 13.59
CA ASN A 49 16.87 16.44 13.35
C ASN A 49 16.98 14.96 12.99
N ASP A 50 16.15 14.13 13.61
CA ASP A 50 16.09 12.68 13.40
C ASP A 50 14.63 12.24 13.16
N PRO A 51 14.22 12.04 11.90
CA PRO A 51 12.86 11.63 11.58
C PRO A 51 12.43 10.31 12.24
N ASP A 52 13.37 9.39 12.48
CA ASP A 52 13.04 8.09 13.06
C ASP A 52 12.57 8.18 14.51
N THR A 53 13.00 9.20 15.24
CA THR A 53 12.64 9.39 16.64
C THR A 53 11.68 10.56 16.88
N GLU A 54 11.74 11.60 16.06
CA GLU A 54 11.07 12.87 16.31
C GLU A 54 9.79 13.09 15.47
N ALA A 55 9.60 12.32 14.36
CA ALA A 55 8.41 12.50 13.54
C ALA A 55 7.13 12.10 14.27
N ASP A 56 6.08 12.90 14.13
CA ASP A 56 4.78 12.71 14.77
C ASP A 56 3.97 11.60 14.12
N TYR A 57 2.94 11.12 14.86
CA TYR A 57 1.97 10.15 14.37
C TYR A 57 0.65 10.84 14.04
N TYR A 58 0.04 10.39 12.94
CA TYR A 58 -1.23 10.87 12.41
C TYR A 58 -2.18 9.69 12.22
N ILE A 59 -3.48 9.91 12.44
CA ILE A 59 -4.50 8.98 11.96
C ILE A 59 -4.82 9.39 10.53
N VAL A 60 -4.44 8.54 9.59
CA VAL A 60 -4.64 8.76 8.15
C VAL A 60 -5.88 8.00 7.70
N HIS A 61 -6.79 8.70 7.03
CA HIS A 61 -8.04 8.15 6.53
C HIS A 61 -7.92 7.90 5.02
N PHE A 62 -8.08 6.65 4.64
CA PHE A 62 -8.09 6.17 3.26
C PHE A 62 -9.53 5.92 2.84
N THR A 63 -9.93 6.45 1.70
CA THR A 63 -11.26 6.32 1.13
C THR A 63 -11.16 5.89 -0.33
N LEU A 64 -11.85 4.79 -0.68
CA LEU A 64 -11.96 4.30 -2.05
C LEU A 64 -13.42 4.33 -2.47
N ALA A 65 -13.77 5.23 -3.40
CA ALA A 65 -15.13 5.36 -3.92
C ALA A 65 -15.41 4.29 -4.98
N MET A 66 -16.15 3.28 -4.58
CA MET A 66 -16.65 2.23 -5.45
C MET A 66 -17.73 1.42 -4.76
N ASP A 67 -18.62 0.81 -5.55
CA ASP A 67 -19.60 -0.12 -5.06
C ASP A 67 -18.99 -1.39 -4.45
N LEU A 68 -19.75 -2.02 -3.56
CA LEU A 68 -19.35 -3.28 -2.93
C LEU A 68 -19.03 -4.34 -3.99
N ILE A 69 -17.83 -4.89 -3.93
CA ILE A 69 -17.48 -6.10 -4.69
C ILE A 69 -17.98 -7.31 -3.91
N PRO A 70 -18.92 -8.11 -4.46
CA PRO A 70 -19.40 -9.31 -3.79
C PRO A 70 -18.33 -10.40 -3.74
N ASP A 71 -18.54 -11.37 -2.86
CA ASP A 71 -17.76 -12.61 -2.77
C ASP A 71 -16.28 -12.43 -2.42
N GLY A 72 -15.94 -11.36 -1.69
CA GLY A 72 -14.59 -11.13 -1.23
C GLY A 72 -14.47 -9.88 -0.36
N ASN A 73 -13.23 -9.49 -0.11
CA ASN A 73 -12.91 -8.33 0.70
C ASN A 73 -11.86 -7.46 0.01
N VAL A 74 -11.90 -6.16 0.28
CA VAL A 74 -10.89 -5.21 -0.18
C VAL A 74 -9.90 -4.94 0.95
N TYR A 75 -8.63 -4.87 0.59
CA TYR A 75 -7.51 -4.65 1.51
C TYR A 75 -6.69 -3.46 1.04
N LEU A 76 -6.27 -2.64 1.99
CA LEU A 76 -5.22 -1.64 1.80
C LEU A 76 -3.87 -2.35 1.92
N ASN A 77 -3.12 -2.44 0.83
CA ASN A 77 -1.85 -3.13 0.77
C ASN A 77 -0.69 -2.15 0.58
N GLY A 78 0.45 -2.50 1.14
CA GLY A 78 1.70 -1.76 1.08
C GLY A 78 2.62 -2.16 2.22
N GLU A 79 3.83 -1.62 2.22
CA GLU A 79 4.79 -1.86 3.29
C GLU A 79 4.29 -1.34 4.65
N LEU A 80 3.34 -0.40 4.67
CA LEU A 80 2.66 0.07 5.88
C LEU A 80 1.97 -1.07 6.67
N TYR A 81 1.68 -2.20 6.00
CA TYR A 81 1.20 -3.45 6.60
C TYR A 81 2.16 -4.62 6.38
N ASN A 82 3.44 -4.36 6.03
CA ASN A 82 4.41 -5.37 5.63
C ASN A 82 3.89 -6.28 4.50
N ASN A 83 3.03 -5.75 3.63
CA ASN A 83 2.35 -6.48 2.56
C ASN A 83 1.53 -7.70 3.04
N VAL A 84 1.05 -7.69 4.30
CA VAL A 84 0.22 -8.76 4.86
C VAL A 84 -1.25 -8.42 4.68
N LEU A 85 -2.01 -9.37 4.13
CA LEU A 85 -3.46 -9.26 3.94
C LEU A 85 -4.18 -9.97 5.09
N ASP A 86 -4.52 -9.22 6.13
CA ASP A 86 -5.20 -9.70 7.33
C ASP A 86 -6.32 -8.73 7.76
N GLU A 87 -6.95 -8.97 8.91
CA GLU A 87 -7.99 -8.09 9.44
C GLU A 87 -7.48 -6.65 9.73
N LYS A 88 -6.17 -6.45 9.89
CA LYS A 88 -5.62 -5.11 10.13
C LYS A 88 -5.56 -4.29 8.84
N SER A 89 -5.29 -4.92 7.71
CA SER A 89 -5.23 -4.28 6.39
C SER A 89 -6.57 -4.27 5.64
N LYS A 90 -7.56 -5.04 6.11
CA LYS A 90 -8.91 -5.10 5.55
C LYS A 90 -9.63 -3.77 5.68
N MET A 91 -10.29 -3.34 4.63
CA MET A 91 -11.14 -2.15 4.60
C MET A 91 -12.58 -2.46 5.00
N GLY A 92 -13.22 -1.50 5.67
CA GLY A 92 -14.65 -1.52 5.91
C GLY A 92 -15.41 -0.94 4.71
N TYR A 93 -16.56 -1.52 4.36
CA TYR A 93 -17.46 -0.94 3.37
C TYR A 93 -18.57 -0.14 4.05
N ASN A 94 -18.75 1.10 3.62
CA ASN A 94 -19.82 1.97 4.06
C ASN A 94 -20.95 1.99 3.01
N PRO A 95 -22.10 1.37 3.29
CA PRO A 95 -23.20 1.29 2.31
C PRO A 95 -23.93 2.61 2.10
N GLU A 96 -23.80 3.60 3.00
CA GLU A 96 -24.44 4.90 2.86
C GLU A 96 -23.68 5.80 1.87
N THR A 97 -22.34 5.72 1.89
CA THR A 97 -21.48 6.52 1.04
C THR A 97 -21.00 5.79 -0.21
N HIS A 98 -21.27 4.48 -0.32
CA HIS A 98 -20.77 3.60 -1.38
C HIS A 98 -19.22 3.64 -1.48
N GLN A 99 -18.55 3.51 -0.33
CA GLN A 99 -17.11 3.65 -0.23
C GLN A 99 -16.50 2.57 0.66
N TYR A 100 -15.27 2.19 0.37
CA TYR A 100 -14.43 1.46 1.31
C TYR A 100 -13.58 2.46 2.08
N GLU A 101 -13.52 2.27 3.39
CA GLU A 101 -12.86 3.19 4.32
C GLU A 101 -11.87 2.45 5.22
N LYS A 102 -10.77 3.11 5.54
CA LYS A 102 -9.77 2.60 6.49
C LYS A 102 -9.03 3.75 7.16
N SER A 103 -8.93 3.68 8.49
CA SER A 103 -8.13 4.62 9.28
C SER A 103 -6.91 3.90 9.84
N VAL A 104 -5.73 4.50 9.70
CA VAL A 104 -4.45 3.90 10.08
C VAL A 104 -3.61 4.92 10.84
N LEU A 105 -3.04 4.51 11.97
CA LEU A 105 -2.05 5.33 12.68
C LEU A 105 -0.69 5.17 11.97
N LEU A 106 -0.23 6.21 11.32
CA LEU A 106 1.04 6.25 10.59
C LEU A 106 1.95 7.34 11.13
N LYS A 107 3.25 7.11 11.06
CA LYS A 107 4.25 8.12 11.32
C LYS A 107 4.33 9.08 10.13
N GLN A 108 4.65 10.35 10.37
CA GLN A 108 4.81 11.32 9.29
C GLN A 108 5.86 10.86 8.28
N GLY A 109 5.46 10.79 7.01
CA GLY A 109 6.32 10.25 5.95
C GLY A 109 5.61 10.19 4.61
N SER A 110 6.19 9.40 3.72
CA SER A 110 5.63 9.09 2.40
C SER A 110 5.46 7.58 2.29
N TYR A 111 4.29 7.15 1.86
CA TYR A 111 3.89 5.75 1.82
C TYR A 111 3.34 5.41 0.45
N ASN A 112 3.83 4.34 -0.16
CA ASN A 112 3.18 3.72 -1.30
C ASN A 112 2.11 2.74 -0.82
N TYR A 113 0.96 2.75 -1.46
CA TYR A 113 -0.12 1.81 -1.19
C TYR A 113 -0.91 1.49 -2.45
N GLN A 114 -1.65 0.41 -2.40
CA GLN A 114 -2.59 -0.03 -3.43
C GLN A 114 -3.77 -0.75 -2.79
N TYR A 115 -4.82 -0.94 -3.56
CA TYR A 115 -5.99 -1.70 -3.13
C TYR A 115 -6.01 -3.08 -3.78
N LEU A 116 -6.19 -4.12 -2.96
CA LEU A 116 -6.28 -5.50 -3.43
C LEU A 116 -7.64 -6.10 -3.09
N PHE A 117 -8.23 -6.78 -4.05
CA PHE A 117 -9.40 -7.61 -3.83
C PHE A 117 -9.00 -9.05 -3.55
N VAL A 118 -9.50 -9.64 -2.46
CA VAL A 118 -9.26 -11.04 -2.11
C VAL A 118 -10.60 -11.77 -2.16
N PRO A 119 -10.82 -12.67 -3.12
CA PRO A 119 -12.03 -13.51 -3.17
C PRO A 119 -12.16 -14.39 -1.92
N ASN A 120 -13.41 -14.69 -1.53
CA ASN A 120 -13.68 -15.59 -0.42
C ASN A 120 -13.00 -16.95 -0.60
N GLY A 121 -12.34 -17.44 0.46
CA GLY A 121 -11.61 -18.69 0.44
C GLY A 121 -10.24 -18.66 -0.25
N GLN A 122 -9.81 -17.48 -0.75
CA GLN A 122 -8.47 -17.25 -1.28
C GLN A 122 -7.62 -16.43 -0.31
N THR A 123 -6.30 -16.47 -0.53
CA THR A 123 -5.31 -15.72 0.26
C THR A 123 -4.47 -14.77 -0.58
N VAL A 124 -4.69 -14.79 -1.90
CA VAL A 124 -3.93 -13.98 -2.87
C VAL A 124 -4.77 -12.78 -3.29
N GLY A 125 -4.21 -11.59 -3.14
CA GLY A 125 -4.82 -10.35 -3.58
C GLY A 125 -4.75 -10.17 -5.09
N GLN A 126 -5.80 -9.61 -5.66
CA GLN A 126 -5.95 -9.31 -7.08
C GLN A 126 -6.02 -7.79 -7.27
N THR A 127 -5.17 -7.26 -8.13
CA THR A 127 -5.17 -5.84 -8.52
C THR A 127 -6.27 -5.52 -9.54
N GLY A 128 -6.58 -6.48 -10.42
CA GLY A 128 -7.44 -6.30 -11.60
C GLY A 128 -8.76 -5.56 -11.34
N PRO A 129 -9.54 -5.90 -10.31
CA PRO A 129 -10.86 -5.30 -10.10
C PRO A 129 -10.82 -3.81 -9.66
N ILE A 130 -9.69 -3.32 -9.16
CA ILE A 130 -9.59 -1.97 -8.57
C ILE A 130 -8.51 -1.15 -9.26
N GLU A 131 -7.27 -1.62 -9.22
CA GLU A 131 -6.10 -0.92 -9.77
C GLU A 131 -5.94 -1.11 -11.28
N GLY A 132 -6.49 -2.21 -11.81
CA GLY A 132 -6.29 -2.65 -13.18
C GLY A 132 -5.05 -3.53 -13.35
N ASN A 133 -4.95 -4.11 -14.55
CA ASN A 133 -3.80 -4.92 -14.97
C ASN A 133 -3.20 -4.29 -16.21
N PHE A 134 -2.20 -3.45 -16.02
CA PHE A 134 -1.54 -2.72 -17.11
C PHE A 134 -0.22 -3.39 -17.46
N PHE A 135 0.01 -3.67 -18.74
CA PHE A 135 1.29 -4.26 -19.20
C PHE A 135 2.46 -3.27 -19.07
N GLN A 136 2.15 -1.97 -18.95
CA GLN A 136 3.11 -0.89 -18.75
C GLN A 136 3.66 -0.84 -17.31
N THR A 137 3.04 -1.55 -16.37
CA THR A 137 3.48 -1.53 -14.97
C THR A 137 4.90 -2.08 -14.86
N GLU A 138 5.79 -1.27 -14.30
CA GLU A 138 7.13 -1.72 -13.94
C GLU A 138 7.06 -2.56 -12.66
N ASN A 139 7.73 -3.72 -12.69
CA ASN A 139 7.80 -4.61 -11.55
C ASN A 139 9.24 -4.97 -11.24
N GLU A 140 9.57 -5.02 -9.95
CA GLU A 140 10.81 -5.60 -9.47
C GLU A 140 10.53 -7.00 -8.89
N TYR A 141 11.27 -7.98 -9.36
CA TYR A 141 11.21 -9.36 -8.89
C TYR A 141 12.47 -9.67 -8.11
N SER A 142 12.34 -9.92 -6.81
CA SER A 142 13.45 -10.33 -5.95
C SER A 142 13.43 -11.84 -5.74
N ILE A 143 14.55 -12.48 -6.03
CA ILE A 143 14.73 -13.93 -5.90
C ILE A 143 15.68 -14.18 -4.73
N TYR A 144 15.20 -14.90 -3.73
CA TYR A 144 15.96 -15.32 -2.56
C TYR A 144 16.17 -16.82 -2.62
N VAL A 145 17.43 -17.25 -2.61
CA VAL A 145 17.77 -18.68 -2.65
C VAL A 145 18.21 -19.11 -1.26
N TYR A 146 17.51 -20.07 -0.69
CA TYR A 146 17.81 -20.64 0.62
C TYR A 146 18.29 -22.07 0.47
N TYR A 147 19.22 -22.47 1.30
CA TYR A 147 19.75 -23.82 1.39
C TYR A 147 19.73 -24.30 2.83
N CYS A 148 19.13 -25.48 3.04
CA CYS A 148 19.14 -26.19 4.32
C CYS A 148 20.03 -27.44 4.21
N PRO A 149 21.27 -27.44 4.76
CA PRO A 149 22.09 -28.63 4.80
C PRO A 149 21.42 -29.75 5.62
N MET A 150 21.65 -31.01 5.26
CA MET A 150 21.15 -32.15 6.01
C MET A 150 21.64 -32.06 7.48
N GLY A 151 20.71 -32.11 8.44
CA GLY A 151 20.98 -31.95 9.89
C GLY A 151 21.08 -30.52 10.38
N ALA A 152 20.94 -29.51 9.53
CA ALA A 152 20.83 -28.12 9.99
C ALA A 152 19.43 -27.84 10.57
N ARG A 153 19.35 -26.85 11.47
CA ARG A 153 18.10 -26.40 12.11
C ARG A 153 17.53 -25.13 11.51
N TYR A 154 18.17 -24.57 10.47
CA TYR A 154 17.78 -23.34 9.83
C TYR A 154 18.23 -23.30 8.38
N ASP A 155 17.49 -22.53 7.59
CA ASP A 155 17.84 -22.25 6.21
C ASP A 155 18.89 -21.13 6.14
N ARG A 156 19.84 -21.27 5.23
CA ARG A 156 20.85 -20.23 4.94
C ARG A 156 20.50 -19.53 3.65
N LEU A 157 20.40 -18.22 3.68
CA LEU A 157 20.33 -17.42 2.46
C LEU A 157 21.68 -17.51 1.74
N ILE A 158 21.73 -18.12 0.55
CA ILE A 158 22.95 -18.36 -0.22
C ILE A 158 23.03 -17.51 -1.49
N GLY A 159 21.92 -16.87 -1.89
CA GLY A 159 21.90 -15.97 -3.03
C GLY A 159 20.71 -15.04 -3.01
N VAL A 160 20.92 -13.82 -3.51
CA VAL A 160 19.88 -12.82 -3.74
C VAL A 160 20.15 -12.16 -5.09
N THR A 161 19.11 -11.98 -5.89
CA THR A 161 19.15 -11.16 -7.09
C THR A 161 17.81 -10.48 -7.31
N SER A 162 17.80 -9.32 -7.97
CA SER A 162 16.60 -8.62 -8.40
C SER A 162 16.61 -8.41 -9.90
N ILE A 163 15.45 -8.54 -10.51
CA ILE A 163 15.22 -8.30 -11.93
C ILE A 163 14.10 -7.28 -12.04
N ARG A 164 14.33 -6.20 -12.77
CA ARG A 164 13.29 -5.22 -13.11
C ARG A 164 12.85 -5.40 -14.56
N ASN A 165 11.56 -5.42 -14.79
CA ASN A 165 11.04 -5.26 -16.13
C ASN A 165 10.95 -3.74 -16.40
N THR A 166 11.87 -3.19 -17.15
CA THR A 166 11.80 -1.82 -17.64
C THR A 166 11.22 -1.82 -19.04
N MET A 167 10.19 -1.01 -19.26
CA MET A 167 9.69 -0.80 -20.62
C MET A 167 10.80 -0.21 -21.50
N PRO A 168 10.99 -0.71 -22.72
CA PRO A 168 11.84 0.00 -23.67
C PRO A 168 11.21 1.37 -23.92
N VAL A 169 11.99 2.43 -23.69
CA VAL A 169 11.63 3.79 -24.09
C VAL A 169 11.54 3.76 -25.62
N LEU A 170 10.32 3.91 -26.13
CA LEU A 170 10.05 4.04 -27.57
C LEU A 170 10.39 5.45 -28.03
#